data_b804123b9bbac55c20bf9c04644085d2
#
_entry.id   b804123b9bbac55c20bf9c04644085d2
#
_cell.length_a   1.000
_cell.length_b   1.000
_cell.length_c   1.000
_cell.angle_alpha   90.00
_cell.angle_beta   90.00
_cell.angle_gamma   90.00
#
_symmetry.space_group_name_H-M   'P 1'
#
loop_
_entity.id
_entity.type
_entity.pdbx_description
1 polymer ?
#
loop_
_entity_poly.entity_id
_entity_poly.type
_entity_poly.pdbx_seq_one_letter_code
_entity_poly.pdbx_strand_id
1 'polypeptide(L)'
;MRSALGILLFAATLSAQTQPPVRDQRTFRTGIELTSLTATVTDKAGHLITGLPRDAFQVFEDGERQTVTQFTNERVPIGLGVLLDISDSMHGKRIEDARAAVDRFLFTLLDESDEFFLIAFNHKPRVLTQWGRVHDEVTRALVALRPSGGTSIYDAIIESMPMVEHRSRQRAALVVVSDGADTASNATLRDVRSALMRSDAFVYAVAIDSPEPQPINTRVNPQALREITNESGGRTEVVQSSADLDAATARIAEELNSQYVLGYTSSHASDGQFHSIRVRVAGAEYRVRARNGYVATR
;
A
#
# COMPACT_ATOMS: atom_id res chain seq x y z
N MET A 1 -80.99 48.02 -21.01
CA MET A 1 -79.56 47.94 -21.01
C MET A 1 -79.20 46.61 -20.38
N ARG A 2 -78.85 45.64 -21.15
CA ARG A 2 -78.53 44.26 -20.71
C ARG A 2 -77.12 43.93 -21.26
N SER A 3 -76.14 43.81 -20.36
CA SER A 3 -74.80 43.42 -20.69
C SER A 3 -74.71 41.89 -20.69
N ALA A 4 -74.31 41.33 -21.84
CA ALA A 4 -74.03 39.90 -21.98
C ALA A 4 -72.55 39.62 -21.65
N LEU A 5 -72.32 38.76 -20.70
CA LEU A 5 -71.00 38.27 -20.27
C LEU A 5 -70.69 37.01 -21.03
N GLY A 6 -69.75 37.10 -21.96
CA GLY A 6 -69.31 35.92 -22.72
C GLY A 6 -68.23 35.17 -21.94
N ILE A 7 -68.50 33.92 -21.66
CA ILE A 7 -67.57 32.96 -21.07
C ILE A 7 -66.78 32.28 -22.20
N LEU A 8 -65.47 32.55 -22.27
CA LEU A 8 -64.53 31.82 -23.15
C LEU A 8 -64.07 30.53 -22.43
N LEU A 9 -64.46 29.38 -22.90
CA LEU A 9 -63.89 28.09 -22.50
C LEU A 9 -62.56 27.85 -23.20
N PHE A 10 -61.49 27.85 -22.47
CA PHE A 10 -60.19 27.39 -22.94
C PHE A 10 -60.11 25.87 -22.82
N ALA A 11 -60.12 25.15 -23.93
CA ALA A 11 -59.84 23.70 -23.93
C ALA A 11 -58.34 23.47 -23.91
N ALA A 12 -57.80 23.00 -22.80
CA ALA A 12 -56.42 22.59 -22.67
C ALA A 12 -56.25 21.18 -23.26
N THR A 13 -55.57 21.08 -24.39
CA THR A 13 -55.16 19.80 -24.97
C THR A 13 -53.94 19.29 -24.22
N LEU A 14 -54.16 18.20 -23.48
CA LEU A 14 -53.10 17.45 -22.80
C LEU A 14 -52.32 16.63 -23.85
N SER A 15 -51.15 17.13 -24.27
CA SER A 15 -50.24 16.35 -25.10
C SER A 15 -49.54 15.31 -24.24
N ALA A 16 -49.88 14.05 -24.38
CA ALA A 16 -49.16 12.94 -23.79
C ALA A 16 -47.78 12.84 -24.44
N GLN A 17 -46.74 13.28 -23.73
CA GLN A 17 -45.34 13.02 -24.09
C GLN A 17 -45.06 11.54 -23.85
N THR A 18 -44.99 10.76 -24.90
CA THR A 18 -44.43 9.40 -24.89
C THR A 18 -42.91 9.54 -24.63
N GLN A 19 -42.48 9.20 -23.40
CA GLN A 19 -41.08 9.04 -23.12
C GLN A 19 -40.49 7.94 -24.01
N PRO A 20 -39.36 8.14 -24.68
CA PRO A 20 -38.70 7.07 -25.40
C PRO A 20 -38.26 5.99 -24.40
N PRO A 21 -38.27 4.70 -24.82
CA PRO A 21 -37.87 3.62 -23.95
C PRO A 21 -36.45 3.87 -23.46
N VAL A 22 -36.26 3.84 -22.12
CA VAL A 22 -34.95 3.84 -21.48
C VAL A 22 -34.21 2.63 -22.06
N ARG A 23 -33.31 2.86 -22.99
CA ARG A 23 -32.33 1.87 -23.42
C ARG A 23 -31.52 1.51 -22.17
N ASP A 24 -31.75 0.29 -21.70
CA ASP A 24 -30.91 -0.37 -20.72
C ASP A 24 -29.48 -0.36 -21.29
N GLN A 25 -28.71 0.66 -20.91
CA GLN A 25 -27.29 0.71 -21.16
C GLN A 25 -26.66 -0.31 -20.19
N ARG A 26 -26.84 -1.58 -20.48
CA ARG A 26 -25.89 -2.57 -20.05
C ARG A 26 -24.58 -2.18 -20.70
N THR A 27 -23.82 -1.34 -20.00
CA THR A 27 -22.43 -1.12 -20.28
C THR A 27 -21.80 -2.50 -20.19
N PHE A 28 -21.56 -3.13 -21.33
CA PHE A 28 -20.58 -4.16 -21.45
C PHE A 28 -19.27 -3.49 -21.00
N ARG A 29 -18.93 -3.64 -19.72
CA ARG A 29 -17.55 -3.51 -19.30
C ARG A 29 -16.84 -4.69 -19.95
N THR A 30 -16.38 -4.52 -21.18
CA THR A 30 -15.25 -5.24 -21.72
C THR A 30 -14.05 -4.70 -20.94
N GLY A 31 -14.00 -5.01 -19.64
CA GLY A 31 -12.91 -4.64 -18.78
C GLY A 31 -11.74 -5.53 -19.14
N ILE A 32 -10.90 -5.04 -20.03
CA ILE A 32 -9.51 -5.50 -20.09
C ILE A 32 -8.92 -5.07 -18.76
N GLU A 33 -8.81 -6.01 -17.82
CA GLU A 33 -8.27 -5.74 -16.49
C GLU A 33 -6.76 -5.66 -16.62
N LEU A 34 -6.24 -4.43 -16.50
CA LEU A 34 -4.81 -4.17 -16.52
C LEU A 34 -4.21 -4.56 -15.18
N THR A 35 -3.42 -5.60 -15.13
CA THR A 35 -2.66 -5.98 -13.94
C THR A 35 -1.41 -5.11 -13.84
N SER A 36 -1.38 -4.23 -12.83
CA SER A 36 -0.23 -3.39 -12.53
C SER A 36 0.72 -4.11 -11.57
N LEU A 37 2.00 -4.05 -11.88
CA LEU A 37 3.10 -4.63 -11.09
C LEU A 37 4.14 -3.56 -10.82
N THR A 38 4.62 -3.52 -9.60
CA THR A 38 5.83 -2.78 -9.25
C THR A 38 6.98 -3.76 -9.06
N ALA A 39 8.17 -3.41 -9.53
CA ALA A 39 9.36 -4.25 -9.41
C ALA A 39 10.57 -3.43 -8.95
N THR A 40 11.32 -3.98 -8.01
CA THR A 40 12.64 -3.51 -7.60
C THR A 40 13.69 -4.42 -8.19
N VAL A 41 14.71 -3.83 -8.81
CA VAL A 41 15.84 -4.58 -9.39
C VAL A 41 17.12 -4.20 -8.68
N THR A 42 17.88 -5.20 -8.23
CA THR A 42 19.20 -5.01 -7.61
C THR A 42 20.25 -5.89 -8.25
N ASP A 43 21.51 -5.51 -8.10
CA ASP A 43 22.64 -6.39 -8.38
C ASP A 43 22.82 -7.44 -7.27
N LYS A 44 23.85 -8.28 -7.38
CA LYS A 44 24.19 -9.29 -6.36
C LYS A 44 24.61 -8.67 -5.01
N ALA A 45 25.17 -7.46 -5.03
CA ALA A 45 25.58 -6.72 -3.84
C ALA A 45 24.42 -5.99 -3.16
N GLY A 46 23.25 -5.91 -3.82
CA GLY A 46 22.06 -5.25 -3.30
C GLY A 46 21.90 -3.80 -3.73
N HIS A 47 22.75 -3.29 -4.62
CA HIS A 47 22.60 -1.94 -5.16
C HIS A 47 21.42 -1.89 -6.13
N LEU A 48 20.66 -0.81 -6.07
CA LEU A 48 19.53 -0.60 -6.97
C LEU A 48 20.01 -0.41 -8.41
N ILE A 49 19.35 -1.06 -9.34
CA ILE A 49 19.56 -0.93 -10.77
C ILE A 49 18.40 -0.14 -11.35
N THR A 50 18.70 1.03 -11.90
CA THR A 50 17.75 1.94 -12.54
C THR A 50 18.01 2.06 -14.03
N GLY A 51 17.07 2.63 -14.80
CA GLY A 51 17.27 2.93 -16.22
C GLY A 51 17.19 1.72 -17.16
N LEU A 52 16.81 0.53 -16.69
CA LEU A 52 16.62 -0.61 -17.57
C LEU A 52 15.47 -0.35 -18.55
N PRO A 53 15.62 -0.72 -19.84
CA PRO A 53 14.56 -0.57 -20.82
C PRO A 53 13.47 -1.65 -20.62
N ARG A 54 12.27 -1.40 -21.17
CA ARG A 54 11.13 -2.33 -21.12
C ARG A 54 11.50 -3.74 -21.59
N ASP A 55 12.29 -3.85 -22.64
CA ASP A 55 12.63 -5.12 -23.28
C ASP A 55 13.52 -6.02 -22.40
N ALA A 56 14.15 -5.44 -21.36
CA ALA A 56 14.88 -6.22 -20.37
C ALA A 56 13.95 -7.04 -19.47
N PHE A 57 12.66 -6.67 -19.36
CA PHE A 57 11.72 -7.31 -18.45
C PHE A 57 10.91 -8.41 -19.11
N GLN A 58 10.74 -9.50 -18.39
CA GLN A 58 9.88 -10.63 -18.74
C GLN A 58 8.93 -10.88 -17.57
N VAL A 59 7.63 -10.81 -17.83
CA VAL A 59 6.57 -11.09 -16.86
C VAL A 59 5.94 -12.43 -17.19
N PHE A 60 5.71 -13.22 -16.16
CA PHE A 60 5.04 -14.52 -16.26
C PHE A 60 3.89 -14.55 -15.27
N GLU A 61 2.71 -15.00 -15.71
CA GLU A 61 1.55 -15.31 -14.90
C GLU A 61 1.24 -16.80 -15.05
N ASP A 62 1.18 -17.52 -13.93
CA ASP A 62 1.01 -18.99 -13.89
C ASP A 62 1.97 -19.77 -14.79
N GLY A 63 3.16 -19.21 -14.98
CA GLY A 63 4.20 -19.76 -15.83
C GLY A 63 4.12 -19.34 -17.29
N GLU A 64 3.03 -18.73 -17.74
CA GLU A 64 2.86 -18.22 -19.10
C GLU A 64 3.40 -16.80 -19.24
N ARG A 65 4.16 -16.57 -20.32
CA ARG A 65 4.74 -15.26 -20.59
C ARG A 65 3.67 -14.24 -20.99
N GLN A 66 3.66 -13.12 -20.28
CA GLN A 66 2.75 -12.01 -20.55
C GLN A 66 3.42 -10.91 -21.37
N THR A 67 2.61 -10.21 -22.19
CA THR A 67 3.08 -9.04 -22.93
C THR A 67 2.96 -7.80 -22.06
N VAL A 68 4.09 -7.17 -21.73
CA VAL A 68 4.10 -5.89 -20.99
C VAL A 68 3.57 -4.79 -21.91
N THR A 69 2.38 -4.28 -21.60
CA THR A 69 1.69 -3.23 -22.39
C THR A 69 1.95 -1.84 -21.84
N GLN A 70 2.19 -1.72 -20.53
CA GLN A 70 2.59 -0.47 -19.88
C GLN A 70 3.94 -0.65 -19.19
N PHE A 71 4.76 0.39 -19.25
CA PHE A 71 6.08 0.40 -18.63
C PHE A 71 6.50 1.83 -18.30
N THR A 72 7.01 2.03 -17.10
CA THR A 72 7.79 3.21 -16.75
C THR A 72 8.94 2.85 -15.82
N ASN A 73 10.09 3.46 -16.08
CA ASN A 73 11.26 3.48 -15.22
C ASN A 73 11.47 4.87 -14.60
N GLU A 74 10.51 5.75 -14.78
CA GLU A 74 10.46 7.05 -14.12
C GLU A 74 9.76 6.91 -12.78
N ARG A 75 10.07 7.84 -11.87
CA ARG A 75 9.40 7.87 -10.58
C ARG A 75 7.90 8.11 -10.73
N VAL A 76 7.11 7.27 -10.09
CA VAL A 76 5.65 7.41 -9.99
C VAL A 76 5.28 7.76 -8.55
N PRO A 77 4.47 8.79 -8.31
CA PRO A 77 4.01 9.14 -6.97
C PRO A 77 3.34 7.97 -6.24
N ILE A 78 3.57 7.90 -4.91
CA ILE A 78 3.11 6.80 -4.07
C ILE A 78 2.16 7.28 -2.97
N GLY A 79 1.17 6.46 -2.63
CA GLY A 79 0.43 6.54 -1.39
C GLY A 79 1.09 5.63 -0.34
N LEU A 80 1.54 6.21 0.77
CA LEU A 80 2.28 5.50 1.80
C LEU A 80 1.51 5.44 3.11
N GLY A 81 1.29 4.23 3.64
CA GLY A 81 0.83 4.04 5.02
C GLY A 81 2.01 3.81 5.96
N VAL A 82 2.14 4.60 7.02
CA VAL A 82 3.11 4.35 8.09
C VAL A 82 2.38 3.76 9.29
N LEU A 83 2.81 2.57 9.72
CA LEU A 83 2.28 1.84 10.85
C LEU A 83 3.35 1.85 11.95
N LEU A 84 3.15 2.67 12.99
CA LEU A 84 4.12 2.88 14.06
C LEU A 84 3.70 2.16 15.34
N ASP A 85 4.54 1.26 15.80
CA ASP A 85 4.41 0.59 17.09
C ASP A 85 4.58 1.59 18.24
N ILE A 86 3.63 1.54 19.17
CA ILE A 86 3.67 2.28 20.44
C ILE A 86 3.36 1.34 21.61
N SER A 87 3.81 0.08 21.53
CA SER A 87 3.71 -0.89 22.61
C SER A 87 4.64 -0.54 23.78
N ASP A 88 4.51 -1.30 24.88
CA ASP A 88 5.31 -1.05 26.10
C ASP A 88 6.82 -1.09 25.87
N SER A 89 7.30 -1.90 24.92
CA SER A 89 8.72 -2.00 24.60
C SER A 89 9.30 -0.73 23.94
N MET A 90 8.45 0.09 23.33
CA MET A 90 8.83 1.33 22.62
C MET A 90 9.11 2.52 23.55
N HIS A 91 9.32 2.33 24.84
CA HIS A 91 9.59 3.41 25.79
C HIS A 91 10.93 4.11 25.58
N GLY A 92 11.01 5.34 26.12
CA GLY A 92 12.25 6.12 26.20
C GLY A 92 12.79 6.49 24.83
N LYS A 93 14.08 6.24 24.62
CA LYS A 93 14.78 6.64 23.40
C LYS A 93 14.23 5.98 22.14
N ARG A 94 13.68 4.77 22.21
CA ARG A 94 13.15 4.04 21.04
C ARG A 94 12.01 4.81 20.37
N ILE A 95 11.01 5.26 21.14
CA ILE A 95 9.90 6.01 20.57
C ILE A 95 10.34 7.40 20.07
N GLU A 96 11.32 8.03 20.73
CA GLU A 96 11.88 9.30 20.29
C GLU A 96 12.58 9.13 18.94
N ASP A 97 13.45 8.15 18.81
CA ASP A 97 14.17 7.82 17.57
C ASP A 97 13.18 7.42 16.45
N ALA A 98 12.18 6.59 16.76
CA ALA A 98 11.18 6.18 15.79
C ALA A 98 10.33 7.37 15.29
N ARG A 99 9.94 8.32 16.15
CA ARG A 99 9.26 9.55 15.76
C ARG A 99 10.11 10.42 14.85
N ALA A 100 11.38 10.63 15.23
CA ALA A 100 12.32 11.42 14.43
C ALA A 100 12.55 10.77 13.06
N ALA A 101 12.70 9.46 13.01
CA ALA A 101 12.89 8.73 11.76
C ALA A 101 11.63 8.78 10.88
N VAL A 102 10.44 8.65 11.44
CA VAL A 102 9.17 8.77 10.70
C VAL A 102 8.99 10.18 10.16
N ASP A 103 9.20 11.22 10.98
CA ASP A 103 9.10 12.61 10.55
C ASP A 103 10.06 12.91 9.39
N ARG A 104 11.34 12.55 9.54
CA ARG A 104 12.34 12.70 8.49
C ARG A 104 11.98 11.91 7.23
N PHE A 105 11.53 10.67 7.37
CA PHE A 105 11.13 9.84 6.24
C PHE A 105 10.01 10.50 5.44
N LEU A 106 8.96 10.99 6.09
CA LEU A 106 7.80 11.56 5.45
C LEU A 106 8.05 12.94 4.80
N PHE A 107 8.89 13.77 5.41
CA PHE A 107 9.05 15.16 4.97
C PHE A 107 10.40 15.50 4.34
N THR A 108 11.40 14.62 4.47
CA THR A 108 12.73 14.85 3.89
C THR A 108 13.08 13.84 2.82
N LEU A 109 12.65 12.58 2.97
CA LEU A 109 13.06 11.50 2.07
C LEU A 109 12.02 11.19 1.00
N LEU A 110 10.73 11.43 1.26
CA LEU A 110 9.67 11.30 0.26
C LEU A 110 9.53 12.56 -0.56
N ASP A 111 9.09 12.38 -1.81
CA ASP A 111 8.82 13.46 -2.74
C ASP A 111 7.53 14.22 -2.37
N GLU A 112 7.45 15.50 -2.76
CA GLU A 112 6.28 16.34 -2.47
C GLU A 112 5.00 15.86 -3.16
N SER A 113 5.10 15.09 -4.23
CA SER A 113 3.96 14.52 -4.93
C SER A 113 3.38 13.26 -4.25
N ASP A 114 4.09 12.68 -3.26
CA ASP A 114 3.60 11.56 -2.48
C ASP A 114 2.55 12.01 -1.46
N GLU A 115 1.69 11.11 -1.06
CA GLU A 115 0.77 11.29 0.06
C GLU A 115 0.89 10.14 1.04
N PHE A 116 0.53 10.38 2.30
CA PHE A 116 0.63 9.36 3.32
C PHE A 116 -0.48 9.45 4.36
N PHE A 117 -0.68 8.36 5.08
CA PHE A 117 -1.44 8.30 6.32
C PHE A 117 -0.59 7.67 7.43
N LEU A 118 -0.98 7.90 8.67
CA LEU A 118 -0.29 7.38 9.84
C LEU A 118 -1.25 6.61 10.74
N ILE A 119 -0.88 5.40 11.08
CA ILE A 119 -1.52 4.55 12.09
C ILE A 119 -0.52 4.30 13.21
N ALA A 120 -0.92 4.53 14.45
CA ALA A 120 -0.18 4.00 15.59
C ALA A 120 -0.89 2.76 16.12
N PHE A 121 -0.12 1.78 16.58
CA PHE A 121 -0.69 0.57 17.16
C PHE A 121 0.05 0.14 18.43
N ASN A 122 -0.73 -0.38 19.35
CA ASN A 122 -0.27 -1.13 20.51
C ASN A 122 -1.11 -2.41 20.62
N HIS A 123 -1.95 -2.58 21.64
CA HIS A 123 -2.94 -3.67 21.67
C HIS A 123 -4.10 -3.49 20.68
N LYS A 124 -4.21 -2.31 20.05
CA LYS A 124 -5.16 -2.00 18.95
C LYS A 124 -4.59 -0.93 18.03
N PRO A 125 -4.84 -1.00 16.72
CA PRO A 125 -4.50 0.05 15.79
C PRO A 125 -5.40 1.27 15.99
N ARG A 126 -4.87 2.45 15.67
CA ARG A 126 -5.57 3.74 15.68
C ARG A 126 -5.05 4.62 14.56
N VAL A 127 -5.94 5.05 13.67
CA VAL A 127 -5.61 6.03 12.64
C VAL A 127 -5.32 7.37 13.30
N LEU A 128 -4.16 7.93 13.04
CA LEU A 128 -3.70 9.23 13.55
C LEU A 128 -3.95 10.33 12.55
N THR A 129 -3.62 10.08 11.27
CA THR A 129 -3.88 11.01 10.17
C THR A 129 -4.50 10.26 9.00
N GLN A 130 -5.36 10.94 8.26
CA GLN A 130 -5.87 10.48 6.97
C GLN A 130 -4.85 10.77 5.86
N TRP A 131 -5.17 10.37 4.61
CA TRP A 131 -4.38 10.72 3.46
C TRP A 131 -4.11 12.22 3.36
N GLY A 132 -2.85 12.59 3.26
CA GLY A 132 -2.45 13.99 3.17
C GLY A 132 -0.97 14.18 3.39
N ARG A 133 -0.57 15.45 3.58
CA ARG A 133 0.82 15.86 3.75
C ARG A 133 0.95 17.08 4.67
N VAL A 134 0.18 17.11 5.73
CA VAL A 134 0.16 18.25 6.68
C VAL A 134 1.17 17.99 7.80
N HIS A 135 2.33 18.65 7.72
CA HIS A 135 3.44 18.48 8.67
C HIS A 135 3.02 18.69 10.12
N ASP A 136 2.35 19.82 10.40
CA ASP A 136 1.95 20.14 11.78
C ASP A 136 0.95 19.13 12.38
N GLU A 137 0.13 18.50 11.54
CA GLU A 137 -0.77 17.45 11.97
C GLU A 137 0.00 16.19 12.38
N VAL A 138 0.91 15.76 11.52
CA VAL A 138 1.76 14.59 11.77
C VAL A 138 2.63 14.80 12.99
N THR A 139 3.33 15.93 13.09
CA THR A 139 4.21 16.24 14.23
C THR A 139 3.43 16.26 15.54
N ARG A 140 2.25 16.88 15.57
CA ARG A 140 1.40 16.86 16.77
C ARG A 140 0.95 15.45 17.11
N ALA A 141 0.55 14.65 16.11
CA ALA A 141 0.15 13.26 16.31
C ALA A 141 1.28 12.43 16.89
N LEU A 142 2.50 12.52 16.32
CA LEU A 142 3.68 11.80 16.78
C LEU A 142 4.08 12.18 18.22
N VAL A 143 4.10 13.48 18.56
CA VAL A 143 4.47 13.97 19.89
C VAL A 143 3.46 13.53 20.95
N ALA A 144 2.19 13.41 20.59
CA ALA A 144 1.13 12.98 21.51
C ALA A 144 1.17 11.49 21.87
N LEU A 145 1.91 10.65 21.12
CA LEU A 145 1.98 9.21 21.36
C LEU A 145 2.57 8.90 22.75
N ARG A 146 2.02 7.88 23.40
CA ARG A 146 2.52 7.36 24.67
C ARG A 146 2.57 5.84 24.57
N PRO A 147 3.76 5.23 24.61
CA PRO A 147 3.91 3.78 24.60
C PRO A 147 3.14 3.11 25.73
N SER A 148 2.40 2.05 25.39
CA SER A 148 1.65 1.25 26.36
C SER A 148 1.08 -0.02 25.74
N GLY A 149 0.98 -1.10 26.53
CA GLY A 149 0.28 -2.33 26.15
C GLY A 149 1.06 -3.24 25.20
N GLY A 150 0.36 -4.21 24.63
CA GLY A 150 0.93 -5.19 23.70
C GLY A 150 1.12 -4.67 22.28
N THR A 151 1.41 -5.56 21.34
CA THR A 151 1.78 -5.24 19.94
C THR A 151 0.83 -5.95 19.00
N SER A 152 0.04 -5.21 18.19
CA SER A 152 -0.94 -5.74 17.24
C SER A 152 -0.57 -5.41 15.79
N ILE A 153 0.56 -5.97 15.31
CA ILE A 153 1.08 -5.71 13.95
C ILE A 153 0.09 -6.17 12.89
N TYR A 154 -0.46 -7.38 13.04
CA TYR A 154 -1.36 -7.95 12.03
C TYR A 154 -2.66 -7.16 11.93
N ASP A 155 -3.26 -6.79 13.06
CA ASP A 155 -4.45 -5.95 13.07
C ASP A 155 -4.18 -4.57 12.43
N ALA A 156 -3.00 -3.98 12.66
CA ALA A 156 -2.61 -2.70 12.07
C ALA A 156 -2.50 -2.79 10.53
N ILE A 157 -1.93 -3.87 10.01
CA ILE A 157 -1.87 -4.10 8.56
C ILE A 157 -3.28 -4.28 8.00
N ILE A 158 -4.13 -5.11 8.62
CA ILE A 158 -5.51 -5.33 8.16
C ILE A 158 -6.31 -4.02 8.19
N GLU A 159 -6.22 -3.22 9.27
CA GLU A 159 -6.90 -1.93 9.40
C GLU A 159 -6.45 -0.90 8.34
N SER A 160 -5.22 -1.02 7.84
CA SER A 160 -4.71 -0.13 6.79
C SER A 160 -5.24 -0.47 5.39
N MET A 161 -5.72 -1.69 5.13
CA MET A 161 -6.12 -2.13 3.78
C MET A 161 -7.22 -1.28 3.14
N PRO A 162 -8.32 -0.92 3.84
CA PRO A 162 -9.34 -0.04 3.26
C PRO A 162 -8.77 1.33 2.86
N MET A 163 -7.81 1.87 3.62
CA MET A 163 -7.15 3.13 3.26
C MET A 163 -6.32 2.96 1.99
N VAL A 164 -5.56 1.86 1.88
CA VAL A 164 -4.78 1.52 0.69
C VAL A 164 -5.67 1.41 -0.55
N GLU A 165 -6.82 0.76 -0.45
CA GLU A 165 -7.79 0.61 -1.55
C GLU A 165 -8.35 1.95 -2.03
N HIS A 166 -8.58 2.91 -1.11
CA HIS A 166 -9.15 4.21 -1.40
C HIS A 166 -8.10 5.32 -1.66
N ARG A 167 -6.85 4.95 -1.92
CA ARG A 167 -5.78 5.91 -2.25
C ARG A 167 -6.02 6.65 -3.56
N SER A 168 -5.49 7.86 -3.67
CA SER A 168 -5.51 8.62 -4.93
C SER A 168 -4.30 8.32 -5.83
N ARG A 169 -3.23 7.76 -5.28
CA ARG A 169 -1.98 7.45 -6.01
C ARG A 169 -2.04 6.08 -6.66
N GLN A 170 -1.37 5.95 -7.80
CA GLN A 170 -1.34 4.69 -8.54
C GLN A 170 -0.62 3.57 -7.78
N ARG A 171 0.43 3.91 -7.05
CA ARG A 171 1.22 2.96 -6.25
C ARG A 171 0.88 3.07 -4.78
N ALA A 172 1.02 1.97 -4.05
CA ALA A 172 0.86 1.94 -2.60
C ALA A 172 2.02 1.21 -1.92
N ALA A 173 2.39 1.68 -0.74
CA ALA A 173 3.24 0.93 0.17
C ALA A 173 2.80 1.11 1.62
N LEU A 174 3.15 0.14 2.45
CA LEU A 174 3.07 0.22 3.91
C LEU A 174 4.48 0.11 4.49
N VAL A 175 4.78 0.91 5.50
CA VAL A 175 6.01 0.80 6.28
C VAL A 175 5.64 0.54 7.73
N VAL A 176 5.96 -0.65 8.22
CA VAL A 176 5.76 -1.07 9.61
C VAL A 176 7.04 -0.80 10.38
N VAL A 177 6.96 -0.03 11.48
CA VAL A 177 8.08 0.22 12.39
C VAL A 177 7.72 -0.36 13.75
N SER A 178 8.43 -1.41 14.20
CA SER A 178 8.14 -2.13 15.44
C SER A 178 9.40 -2.73 16.05
N ASP A 179 9.45 -2.83 17.38
CA ASP A 179 10.52 -3.50 18.14
C ASP A 179 10.07 -4.82 18.76
N GLY A 180 8.84 -5.27 18.50
CA GLY A 180 8.23 -6.45 19.11
C GLY A 180 7.77 -7.54 18.16
N ALA A 181 7.42 -8.68 18.74
CA ALA A 181 6.61 -9.69 18.07
C ALA A 181 5.13 -9.30 18.18
N ASP A 182 4.30 -9.78 17.25
CA ASP A 182 2.85 -9.69 17.42
C ASP A 182 2.40 -10.47 18.65
N THR A 183 1.77 -9.78 19.61
CA THR A 183 1.33 -10.35 20.90
C THR A 183 -0.14 -10.09 21.21
N ALA A 184 -0.81 -9.22 20.45
CA ALA A 184 -2.13 -8.73 20.79
C ALA A 184 -3.12 -8.69 19.62
N SER A 185 -2.71 -9.05 18.40
CA SER A 185 -3.64 -9.08 17.27
C SER A 185 -4.72 -10.14 17.43
N ASN A 186 -5.91 -9.83 16.97
CA ASN A 186 -6.96 -10.80 16.70
C ASN A 186 -6.75 -11.51 15.36
N ALA A 187 -6.23 -10.80 14.37
CA ALA A 187 -5.85 -11.34 13.07
C ALA A 187 -4.62 -12.25 13.18
N THR A 188 -4.52 -13.19 12.26
CA THR A 188 -3.38 -14.09 12.13
C THR A 188 -2.48 -13.68 10.98
N LEU A 189 -1.24 -14.17 10.93
CA LEU A 189 -0.34 -14.02 9.79
C LEU A 189 -0.99 -14.49 8.48
N ARG A 190 -1.84 -15.53 8.54
CA ARG A 190 -2.60 -16.03 7.38
C ARG A 190 -3.60 -15.00 6.87
N ASP A 191 -4.28 -14.29 7.77
CA ASP A 191 -5.24 -13.24 7.39
C ASP A 191 -4.53 -12.07 6.72
N VAL A 192 -3.37 -11.66 7.24
CA VAL A 192 -2.51 -10.63 6.63
C VAL A 192 -2.09 -11.04 5.22
N ARG A 193 -1.58 -12.27 5.05
CA ARG A 193 -1.20 -12.78 3.73
C ARG A 193 -2.38 -12.78 2.76
N SER A 194 -3.55 -13.21 3.20
CA SER A 194 -4.77 -13.21 2.40
C SER A 194 -5.20 -11.79 1.99
N ALA A 195 -5.05 -10.81 2.86
CA ALA A 195 -5.33 -9.40 2.55
C ALA A 195 -4.34 -8.83 1.54
N LEU A 196 -3.04 -9.09 1.73
CA LEU A 196 -1.99 -8.64 0.81
C LEU A 196 -2.10 -9.25 -0.59
N MET A 197 -2.55 -10.51 -0.72
CA MET A 197 -2.79 -11.11 -2.03
C MET A 197 -3.92 -10.43 -2.81
N ARG A 198 -4.84 -9.72 -2.13
CA ARG A 198 -5.90 -8.91 -2.77
C ARG A 198 -5.49 -7.46 -2.98
N SER A 199 -4.34 -7.06 -2.46
CA SER A 199 -3.78 -5.71 -2.56
C SER A 199 -2.59 -5.69 -3.51
N ASP A 200 -2.29 -4.53 -4.05
CA ASP A 200 -1.07 -4.26 -4.82
C ASP A 200 -0.02 -3.49 -4.00
N ALA A 201 -0.26 -3.28 -2.70
CA ALA A 201 0.65 -2.56 -1.82
C ALA A 201 1.90 -3.36 -1.50
N PHE A 202 3.06 -2.70 -1.55
CA PHE A 202 4.30 -3.20 -1.00
C PHE A 202 4.31 -3.02 0.51
N VAL A 203 4.81 -4.02 1.24
CA VAL A 203 5.01 -3.89 2.68
C VAL A 203 6.50 -3.90 2.98
N TYR A 204 6.97 -2.85 3.62
CA TYR A 204 8.29 -2.75 4.21
C TYR A 204 8.16 -2.87 5.73
N ALA A 205 9.17 -3.43 6.37
CA ALA A 205 9.23 -3.46 7.82
C ALA A 205 10.60 -2.99 8.30
N VAL A 206 10.60 -2.16 9.33
CA VAL A 206 11.79 -1.82 10.10
C VAL A 206 11.64 -2.47 11.47
N ALA A 207 12.37 -3.55 11.67
CA ALA A 207 12.39 -4.35 12.88
C ALA A 207 13.49 -3.83 13.81
N ILE A 208 13.11 -3.16 14.90
CA ILE A 208 14.06 -2.61 15.87
C ILE A 208 14.45 -3.73 16.84
N ASP A 209 15.60 -4.36 16.60
CA ASP A 209 16.13 -5.43 17.44
C ASP A 209 17.00 -4.83 18.55
N SER A 210 16.39 -4.59 19.71
CA SER A 210 17.09 -4.02 20.85
C SER A 210 18.09 -5.02 21.45
N PRO A 211 19.33 -4.58 21.76
CA PRO A 211 20.30 -5.39 22.48
C PRO A 211 19.93 -5.61 23.95
N GLU A 212 18.94 -4.89 24.49
CA GLU A 212 18.48 -5.05 25.87
C GLU A 212 17.78 -6.41 26.08
N PRO A 213 17.99 -7.05 27.26
CA PRO A 213 17.30 -8.31 27.57
C PRO A 213 15.80 -8.13 27.57
N GLN A 214 15.10 -8.81 26.65
CA GLN A 214 13.64 -8.89 26.64
C GLN A 214 13.19 -10.34 26.80
N PRO A 215 12.00 -10.60 27.33
CA PRO A 215 11.42 -11.93 27.30
C PRO A 215 11.37 -12.46 25.85
N ILE A 216 11.69 -13.73 25.66
CA ILE A 216 11.82 -14.34 24.32
C ILE A 216 10.55 -14.16 23.47
N ASN A 217 9.38 -14.20 24.11
CA ASN A 217 8.07 -14.06 23.46
C ASN A 217 7.69 -12.61 23.11
N THR A 218 8.47 -11.62 23.54
CA THR A 218 8.24 -10.18 23.23
C THR A 218 9.28 -9.61 22.28
N ARG A 219 10.33 -10.38 21.94
CA ARG A 219 11.33 -9.94 20.97
C ARG A 219 10.73 -9.83 19.59
N VAL A 220 11.24 -8.88 18.80
CA VAL A 220 10.88 -8.76 17.38
C VAL A 220 11.01 -10.13 16.68
N ASN A 221 10.03 -10.46 15.84
CA ASN A 221 10.07 -11.65 15.02
C ASN A 221 10.39 -11.28 13.56
N PRO A 222 11.69 -11.12 13.20
CA PRO A 222 12.07 -10.70 11.86
C PRO A 222 11.63 -11.71 10.80
N GLN A 223 11.44 -12.99 11.16
CA GLN A 223 10.99 -13.98 10.20
C GLN A 223 9.52 -13.77 9.78
N ALA A 224 8.63 -13.54 10.73
CA ALA A 224 7.23 -13.24 10.44
C ALA A 224 7.10 -11.96 9.59
N LEU A 225 7.87 -10.92 9.91
CA LEU A 225 7.93 -9.70 9.12
C LEU A 225 8.47 -9.94 7.70
N ARG A 226 9.51 -10.79 7.56
CA ARG A 226 10.04 -11.18 6.23
C ARG A 226 9.01 -11.95 5.42
N GLU A 227 8.22 -12.82 6.01
CA GLU A 227 7.14 -13.52 5.30
C GLU A 227 6.12 -12.52 4.75
N ILE A 228 5.68 -11.55 5.55
CA ILE A 228 4.76 -10.49 5.12
C ILE A 228 5.37 -9.64 3.99
N THR A 229 6.60 -9.17 4.17
CA THR A 229 7.24 -8.28 3.22
C THR A 229 7.57 -8.99 1.90
N ASN A 230 8.01 -10.24 1.94
CA ASN A 230 8.34 -11.02 0.75
C ASN A 230 7.11 -11.33 -0.12
N GLU A 231 5.94 -11.56 0.47
CA GLU A 231 4.69 -11.78 -0.29
C GLU A 231 4.33 -10.56 -1.14
N SER A 232 4.54 -9.37 -0.62
CA SER A 232 4.21 -8.12 -1.30
C SER A 232 5.32 -7.60 -2.24
N GLY A 233 6.53 -8.18 -2.19
CA GLY A 233 7.70 -7.70 -2.93
C GLY A 233 8.54 -6.64 -2.22
N GLY A 234 8.19 -6.29 -0.98
CA GLY A 234 8.98 -5.40 -0.14
C GLY A 234 10.12 -6.10 0.58
N ARG A 235 10.58 -5.55 1.70
CA ARG A 235 11.64 -6.14 2.52
C ARG A 235 11.58 -5.73 3.98
N THR A 236 12.24 -6.53 4.84
CA THR A 236 12.45 -6.23 6.25
C THR A 236 13.88 -5.77 6.50
N GLU A 237 14.03 -4.58 7.08
CA GLU A 237 15.28 -4.06 7.63
C GLU A 237 15.33 -4.37 9.12
N VAL A 238 16.42 -4.94 9.59
CA VAL A 238 16.65 -5.15 11.03
C VAL A 238 17.67 -4.12 11.50
N VAL A 239 17.33 -3.34 12.51
CA VAL A 239 18.11 -2.22 13.01
C VAL A 239 18.37 -2.37 14.50
N GLN A 240 19.54 -1.96 14.97
CA GLN A 240 19.94 -2.07 16.37
C GLN A 240 20.22 -0.70 17.02
N SER A 241 20.26 0.35 16.22
CA SER A 241 20.55 1.71 16.69
C SER A 241 19.72 2.75 15.93
N SER A 242 19.65 3.96 16.46
CA SER A 242 19.04 5.13 15.78
C SER A 242 19.69 5.42 14.44
N ALA A 243 21.02 5.28 14.34
CA ALA A 243 21.73 5.48 13.06
C ALA A 243 21.35 4.44 12.01
N ASP A 244 21.14 3.17 12.44
CA ASP A 244 20.65 2.12 11.55
C ASP A 244 19.20 2.36 11.11
N LEU A 245 18.36 2.92 12.01
CA LEU A 245 16.98 3.29 11.70
C LEU A 245 16.91 4.37 10.62
N ASP A 246 17.73 5.40 10.75
CA ASP A 246 17.89 6.45 9.73
C ASP A 246 18.36 5.89 8.38
N ALA A 247 19.36 5.00 8.42
CA ALA A 247 19.87 4.36 7.21
C ALA A 247 18.82 3.42 6.57
N ALA A 248 18.05 2.69 7.37
CA ALA A 248 17.00 1.79 6.88
C ALA A 248 15.87 2.56 6.19
N THR A 249 15.38 3.64 6.82
CA THR A 249 14.34 4.49 6.22
C THR A 249 14.84 5.18 4.96
N ALA A 250 16.10 5.63 4.89
CA ALA A 250 16.69 6.19 3.68
C ALA A 250 16.76 5.16 2.54
N ARG A 251 17.17 3.92 2.82
CA ARG A 251 17.18 2.84 1.81
C ARG A 251 15.78 2.49 1.32
N ILE A 252 14.76 2.51 2.18
CA ILE A 252 13.37 2.29 1.78
C ILE A 252 12.90 3.43 0.86
N ALA A 253 13.17 4.68 1.20
CA ALA A 253 12.83 5.83 0.37
C ALA A 253 13.51 5.78 -1.01
N GLU A 254 14.81 5.49 -1.05
CA GLU A 254 15.57 5.32 -2.29
C GLU A 254 14.96 4.22 -3.17
N GLU A 255 14.61 3.09 -2.57
CA GLU A 255 13.96 1.99 -3.28
C GLU A 255 12.59 2.40 -3.83
N LEU A 256 11.73 3.04 -3.02
CA LEU A 256 10.42 3.52 -3.45
C LEU A 256 10.53 4.51 -4.63
N ASN A 257 11.61 5.29 -4.70
CA ASN A 257 11.88 6.24 -5.78
C ASN A 257 12.44 5.57 -7.04
N SER A 258 12.96 4.34 -6.93
CA SER A 258 13.71 3.65 -8.00
C SER A 258 13.00 2.42 -8.58
N GLN A 259 11.73 2.24 -8.27
CA GLN A 259 10.95 1.09 -8.71
C GLN A 259 10.44 1.25 -10.15
N TYR A 260 10.41 0.13 -10.87
CA TYR A 260 9.75 0.03 -12.18
C TYR A 260 8.28 -0.28 -12.01
N VAL A 261 7.44 0.32 -12.84
CA VAL A 261 6.02 -0.02 -12.93
C VAL A 261 5.77 -0.69 -14.28
N LEU A 262 5.21 -1.89 -14.21
CA LEU A 262 4.91 -2.76 -15.33
C LEU A 262 3.40 -2.99 -15.37
N GLY A 263 2.83 -3.04 -16.56
CA GLY A 263 1.43 -3.39 -16.74
C GLY A 263 1.26 -4.40 -17.87
N TYR A 264 0.39 -5.37 -17.66
CA TYR A 264 -0.02 -6.34 -18.66
C TYR A 264 -1.51 -6.63 -18.54
N THR A 265 -2.10 -7.14 -19.61
CA THR A 265 -3.49 -7.60 -19.59
C THR A 265 -3.49 -9.07 -19.21
N SER A 266 -4.08 -9.41 -18.05
CA SER A 266 -4.26 -10.79 -17.66
C SER A 266 -5.28 -11.47 -18.57
N SER A 267 -5.02 -12.74 -18.91
CA SER A 267 -5.98 -13.61 -19.58
C SER A 267 -7.02 -14.19 -18.62
N HIS A 268 -6.77 -14.08 -17.31
CA HIS A 268 -7.66 -14.55 -16.26
C HIS A 268 -8.63 -13.42 -15.89
N ALA A 269 -9.89 -13.64 -16.17
CA ALA A 269 -10.96 -12.77 -15.69
C ALA A 269 -11.00 -12.83 -14.14
N SER A 270 -11.68 -11.85 -13.50
CA SER A 270 -11.94 -11.80 -12.05
C SER A 270 -12.61 -13.08 -11.53
N ASP A 271 -11.87 -14.19 -11.48
CA ASP A 271 -12.36 -15.54 -11.17
C ASP A 271 -12.30 -15.88 -9.67
N GLY A 272 -11.69 -15.01 -8.86
CA GLY A 272 -11.50 -15.21 -7.43
C GLY A 272 -10.38 -16.19 -7.08
N GLN A 273 -9.55 -16.61 -8.06
CA GLN A 273 -8.45 -17.53 -7.84
C GLN A 273 -7.14 -16.79 -7.60
N PHE A 274 -6.17 -17.50 -7.07
CA PHE A 274 -4.80 -17.01 -6.93
C PHE A 274 -4.03 -17.27 -8.23
N HIS A 275 -3.41 -16.21 -8.76
CA HIS A 275 -2.52 -16.25 -9.92
C HIS A 275 -1.10 -15.89 -9.50
N SER A 276 -0.16 -16.79 -9.78
CA SER A 276 1.25 -16.57 -9.47
C SER A 276 1.89 -15.60 -10.47
N ILE A 277 2.73 -14.70 -9.97
CA ILE A 277 3.48 -13.75 -10.79
C ILE A 277 4.97 -13.99 -10.63
N ARG A 278 5.70 -13.91 -11.74
CA ARG A 278 7.15 -13.89 -11.74
C ARG A 278 7.67 -12.85 -12.72
N VAL A 279 8.53 -11.97 -12.21
CA VAL A 279 9.24 -10.99 -13.04
C VAL A 279 10.70 -11.42 -13.14
N ARG A 280 11.25 -11.37 -14.36
CA ARG A 280 12.66 -11.62 -14.65
C ARG A 280 13.23 -10.46 -15.44
N VAL A 281 14.53 -10.22 -15.27
CA VAL A 281 15.30 -9.28 -16.09
C VAL A 281 16.33 -10.04 -16.89
N ALA A 282 16.35 -9.84 -18.21
CA ALA A 282 17.26 -10.51 -19.13
C ALA A 282 18.68 -9.94 -19.04
N GLY A 283 19.68 -10.78 -19.29
CA GLY A 283 21.05 -10.39 -19.61
C GLY A 283 22.04 -10.23 -18.46
N ALA A 284 21.62 -10.17 -17.20
CA ALA A 284 22.52 -10.09 -16.05
C ALA A 284 21.98 -10.87 -14.86
N GLU A 285 22.86 -11.14 -13.88
CA GLU A 285 22.48 -11.82 -12.65
C GLU A 285 21.84 -10.81 -11.67
N TYR A 286 20.73 -10.20 -12.10
CA TYR A 286 19.94 -9.31 -11.27
C TYR A 286 19.01 -10.09 -10.34
N ARG A 287 18.75 -9.49 -9.18
CA ARG A 287 17.68 -9.92 -8.27
C ARG A 287 16.48 -9.01 -8.48
N VAL A 288 15.32 -9.61 -8.72
CA VAL A 288 14.09 -8.88 -8.92
C VAL A 288 13.15 -9.19 -7.77
N ARG A 289 12.61 -8.15 -7.12
CA ARG A 289 11.53 -8.27 -6.15
C ARG A 289 10.27 -7.63 -6.72
N ALA A 290 9.20 -8.38 -6.68
CA ALA A 290 7.84 -7.98 -7.05
C ALA A 290 6.90 -8.84 -6.21
N ARG A 291 5.61 -8.54 -6.19
CA ARG A 291 4.64 -9.44 -5.55
C ARG A 291 4.65 -10.83 -6.19
N ASN A 292 4.48 -11.87 -5.38
CA ASN A 292 4.53 -13.26 -5.84
C ASN A 292 3.27 -13.71 -6.60
N GLY A 293 2.20 -12.96 -6.51
CA GLY A 293 0.91 -13.24 -7.13
C GLY A 293 -0.18 -12.34 -6.60
N TYR A 294 -1.40 -12.62 -7.02
CA TYR A 294 -2.59 -11.88 -6.58
C TYR A 294 -3.83 -12.79 -6.63
N VAL A 295 -4.87 -12.41 -5.91
CA VAL A 295 -6.18 -13.00 -6.07
C VAL A 295 -7.01 -12.11 -6.98
N ALA A 296 -7.45 -12.64 -8.12
CA ALA A 296 -8.27 -11.91 -9.07
C ALA A 296 -9.65 -11.64 -8.42
N THR A 297 -9.86 -10.43 -7.92
CA THR A 297 -11.11 -10.03 -7.27
C THR A 297 -12.19 -9.75 -8.30
N ARG A 298 -13.44 -10.07 -7.98
CA ARG A 298 -14.62 -9.83 -8.83
C ARG A 298 -15.05 -8.37 -8.83
#